data_6defb2041de12d512bcd4b692a0d772f
#
_entry.id   6defb2041de12d512bcd4b692a0d772f
#
_cell.length_a   1.000
_cell.length_b   1.000
_cell.length_c   1.000
_cell.angle_alpha   90.00
_cell.angle_beta   90.00
_cell.angle_gamma   90.00
#
_symmetry.space_group_name_H-M   'P 1'
#
loop_
_entity.id
_entity.type
_entity.pdbx_description
1 polymer ?
#
loop_
_entity_poly.entity_id
_entity_poly.type
_entity_poly.pdbx_seq_one_letter_code
_entity_poly.pdbx_strand_id
1 'polypeptide(L)'
;YYCFKLYMTPFSGSYVEKPYQFLTKVLIIAICISFSQFLCSEFLSIIDILTDILKSFGMQLTGKEISFNTLLASSTYVIENSNNFNFFSFDGILKSFFSFGLINLLFSYSIRYILIKILILLFPFALLSLVTTSTSWIFKSWFRTFFSLIFVQIFIIFVLILLFSLNINTSDMFSQISYISTVFILTKSNSYIKELLGGISTDLNYNILNFKNLFK
;
A
#
# COMPACT_ATOMS: atom_id res chain seq x y z
N TYR A 1 25.17 23.29 10.45
CA TYR A 1 24.52 23.76 9.21
C TYR A 1 24.15 25.25 9.29
N TYR A 2 23.38 25.68 10.31
CA TYR A 2 22.93 27.08 10.43
C TYR A 2 24.11 28.06 10.54
N CYS A 3 25.10 27.79 11.38
CA CYS A 3 26.31 28.61 11.51
C CYS A 3 27.10 28.70 10.20
N PHE A 4 27.22 27.58 9.47
CA PHE A 4 27.89 27.55 8.19
C PHE A 4 27.13 28.39 7.13
N LYS A 5 25.79 28.28 7.10
CA LYS A 5 24.95 29.08 6.21
C LYS A 5 25.06 30.58 6.53
N LEU A 6 25.09 30.93 7.80
CA LEU A 6 25.24 32.30 8.27
C LEU A 6 26.61 32.88 7.88
N TYR A 7 27.68 32.07 7.95
CA TYR A 7 29.01 32.45 7.55
C TYR A 7 29.13 32.65 6.01
N MET A 8 28.42 31.81 5.23
CA MET A 8 28.47 31.89 3.75
C MET A 8 27.49 32.91 3.16
N THR A 9 26.57 33.49 3.94
CA THR A 9 25.60 34.50 3.46
C THR A 9 26.20 35.69 2.73
N PRO A 10 27.28 36.31 3.22
CA PRO A 10 27.90 37.47 2.53
C PRO A 10 28.38 37.11 1.14
N PHE A 11 28.73 35.85 0.90
CA PHE A 11 29.29 35.39 -0.39
C PHE A 11 28.23 34.86 -1.35
N SER A 12 27.07 34.38 -0.85
CA SER A 12 26.08 33.70 -1.67
C SER A 12 24.79 34.49 -1.92
N GLY A 13 24.62 35.65 -1.24
CA GLY A 13 23.37 36.43 -1.34
C GLY A 13 22.10 35.69 -0.89
N SER A 14 22.27 34.52 -0.29
CA SER A 14 21.13 33.66 0.13
C SER A 14 20.46 34.20 1.39
N TYR A 15 19.13 34.23 1.37
CA TYR A 15 18.36 34.63 2.56
C TYR A 15 18.59 33.65 3.72
N VAL A 16 18.96 34.17 4.88
CA VAL A 16 19.09 33.41 6.12
C VAL A 16 17.92 33.73 7.03
N GLU A 17 17.24 32.69 7.50
CA GLU A 17 16.17 32.81 8.50
C GLU A 17 16.73 33.46 9.77
N LYS A 18 15.92 34.29 10.48
CA LYS A 18 16.35 34.88 11.75
C LYS A 18 16.66 33.76 12.76
N PRO A 19 17.70 33.92 13.62
CA PRO A 19 18.12 32.89 14.58
C PRO A 19 16.98 32.35 15.44
N TYR A 20 16.10 33.21 15.87
CA TYR A 20 14.93 32.87 16.67
C TYR A 20 13.97 31.92 15.91
N GLN A 21 13.67 32.20 14.64
CA GLN A 21 12.78 31.37 13.83
C GLN A 21 13.37 29.97 13.59
N PHE A 22 14.67 29.89 13.37
CA PHE A 22 15.36 28.62 13.23
C PHE A 22 15.31 27.80 14.53
N LEU A 23 15.56 28.45 15.68
CA LEU A 23 15.56 27.79 16.98
C LEU A 23 14.18 27.29 17.37
N THR A 24 13.12 28.07 17.14
CA THR A 24 11.73 27.67 17.36
C THR A 24 11.37 26.47 16.48
N LYS A 25 11.78 26.47 15.22
CA LYS A 25 11.55 25.37 14.28
C LYS A 25 12.23 24.07 14.74
N VAL A 26 13.49 24.16 15.17
CA VAL A 26 14.23 23.00 15.70
C VAL A 26 13.56 22.44 16.95
N LEU A 27 13.10 23.31 17.85
CA LEU A 27 12.44 22.91 19.10
C LEU A 27 11.11 22.17 18.80
N ILE A 28 10.28 22.70 17.91
CA ILE A 28 9.02 22.04 17.49
C ILE A 28 9.32 20.67 16.87
N ILE A 29 10.29 20.59 15.98
CA ILE A 29 10.66 19.32 15.32
C ILE A 29 11.19 18.32 16.36
N ALA A 30 11.98 18.74 17.34
CA ALA A 30 12.48 17.88 18.41
C ALA A 30 11.33 17.27 19.23
N ILE A 31 10.30 18.07 19.55
CA ILE A 31 9.08 17.59 20.22
C ILE A 31 8.37 16.58 19.33
N CYS A 32 8.17 16.89 18.05
CA CYS A 32 7.51 15.98 17.10
C CYS A 32 8.27 14.65 16.94
N ILE A 33 9.60 14.67 16.98
CA ILE A 33 10.42 13.43 16.92
C ILE A 33 10.16 12.58 18.18
N SER A 34 10.07 13.18 19.36
CA SER A 34 9.80 12.45 20.60
C SER A 34 8.43 11.75 20.58
N PHE A 35 7.43 12.34 19.91
CA PHE A 35 6.09 11.77 19.76
C PHE A 35 5.90 11.04 18.43
N SER A 36 6.93 10.82 17.64
CA SER A 36 6.82 10.32 16.27
C SER A 36 6.13 8.95 16.17
N GLN A 37 6.48 8.01 17.04
CA GLN A 37 5.90 6.68 17.08
C GLN A 37 4.41 6.72 17.46
N PHE A 38 4.08 7.54 18.46
CA PHE A 38 2.70 7.75 18.89
C PHE A 38 1.85 8.32 17.74
N LEU A 39 2.33 9.35 17.05
CA LEU A 39 1.62 9.94 15.91
C LEU A 39 1.35 8.90 14.81
N CYS A 40 2.34 8.07 14.46
CA CYS A 40 2.13 7.02 13.47
C CYS A 40 1.12 5.96 13.92
N SER A 41 1.15 5.56 15.21
CA SER A 41 0.18 4.59 15.74
C SER A 41 -1.25 5.14 15.72
N GLU A 42 -1.45 6.41 16.06
CA GLU A 42 -2.75 7.05 15.99
C GLU A 42 -3.28 7.14 14.56
N PHE A 43 -2.43 7.48 13.59
CA PHE A 43 -2.82 7.45 12.18
C PHE A 43 -3.25 6.06 11.73
N LEU A 44 -2.54 5.01 12.11
CA LEU A 44 -2.93 3.64 11.77
C LEU A 44 -4.25 3.26 12.44
N SER A 45 -4.45 3.63 13.71
CA SER A 45 -5.70 3.37 14.44
C SER A 45 -6.92 4.03 13.77
N ILE A 46 -6.78 5.27 13.30
CA ILE A 46 -7.85 5.96 12.55
C ILE A 46 -8.21 5.20 11.28
N ILE A 47 -7.21 4.70 10.54
CA ILE A 47 -7.44 3.92 9.33
C ILE A 47 -8.07 2.57 9.62
N ASP A 48 -7.70 1.91 10.72
CA ASP A 48 -8.32 0.66 11.14
C ASP A 48 -9.80 0.86 11.49
N ILE A 49 -10.14 1.92 12.22
CA ILE A 49 -11.53 2.29 12.51
C ILE A 49 -12.30 2.55 11.21
N LEU A 50 -11.74 3.32 10.28
CA LEU A 50 -12.37 3.59 8.99
C LEU A 50 -12.58 2.30 8.18
N THR A 51 -11.60 1.41 8.22
CA THR A 51 -11.63 0.09 7.60
C THR A 51 -12.77 -0.76 8.16
N ASP A 52 -12.95 -0.77 9.49
CA ASP A 52 -14.00 -1.56 10.15
C ASP A 52 -15.40 -0.98 9.90
N ILE A 53 -15.53 0.34 9.81
CA ILE A 53 -16.78 0.99 9.38
C ILE A 53 -17.14 0.56 7.94
N LEU A 54 -16.17 0.57 7.03
CA LEU A 54 -16.40 0.15 5.64
C LEU A 54 -16.76 -1.34 5.53
N LYS A 55 -16.11 -2.21 6.32
CA LYS A 55 -16.47 -3.64 6.37
C LYS A 55 -17.89 -3.85 6.90
N SER A 56 -18.27 -3.14 7.96
CA SER A 56 -19.63 -3.24 8.52
C SER A 56 -20.69 -2.78 7.53
N PHE A 57 -20.43 -1.69 6.81
CA PHE A 57 -21.28 -1.22 5.72
C PHE A 57 -21.35 -2.25 4.58
N GLY A 58 -20.22 -2.80 4.18
CA GLY A 58 -20.15 -3.85 3.17
C GLY A 58 -20.94 -5.10 3.57
N MET A 59 -20.86 -5.50 4.85
CA MET A 59 -21.61 -6.62 5.39
C MET A 59 -23.13 -6.37 5.34
N GLN A 60 -23.58 -5.15 5.63
CA GLN A 60 -25.00 -4.78 5.51
C GLN A 60 -25.50 -4.86 4.06
N LEU A 61 -24.67 -4.51 3.08
CA LEU A 61 -25.03 -4.53 1.67
C LEU A 61 -25.01 -5.95 1.07
N THR A 62 -24.01 -6.76 1.45
CA THR A 62 -23.75 -8.06 0.79
C THR A 62 -24.25 -9.26 1.59
N GLY A 63 -24.58 -9.09 2.89
CA GLY A 63 -24.91 -10.17 3.79
C GLY A 63 -23.74 -11.12 4.10
N LYS A 64 -22.52 -10.80 3.65
CA LYS A 64 -21.30 -11.59 3.84
C LYS A 64 -20.25 -10.78 4.59
N GLU A 65 -19.43 -11.46 5.37
CA GLU A 65 -18.30 -10.81 6.03
C GLU A 65 -17.25 -10.38 4.99
N ILE A 66 -16.91 -9.08 5.00
CA ILE A 66 -15.92 -8.51 4.10
C ILE A 66 -14.53 -8.72 4.70
N SER A 67 -13.94 -9.86 4.41
CA SER A 67 -12.59 -10.19 4.86
C SER A 67 -11.79 -10.90 3.76
N PHE A 68 -10.47 -10.86 3.90
CA PHE A 68 -9.59 -11.62 3.02
C PHE A 68 -9.77 -13.13 3.22
N ASN A 69 -10.08 -13.56 4.44
CA ASN A 69 -10.37 -14.96 4.74
C ASN A 69 -11.63 -15.45 4.02
N THR A 70 -12.66 -14.62 3.91
CA THR A 70 -13.87 -14.94 3.14
C THR A 70 -13.58 -15.05 1.65
N LEU A 71 -12.69 -14.21 1.11
CA LEU A 71 -12.22 -14.34 -0.26
C LEU A 71 -11.46 -15.67 -0.47
N LEU A 72 -10.56 -16.02 0.44
CA LEU A 72 -9.85 -17.31 0.38
C LEU A 72 -10.80 -18.50 0.50
N ALA A 73 -11.74 -18.47 1.42
CA ALA A 73 -12.71 -19.55 1.61
C ALA A 73 -13.61 -19.74 0.37
N SER A 74 -14.11 -18.64 -0.22
CA SER A 74 -14.87 -18.72 -1.47
C SER A 74 -14.02 -19.19 -2.64
N SER A 75 -12.74 -18.90 -2.64
CA SER A 75 -11.81 -19.31 -3.68
C SER A 75 -11.36 -20.77 -3.56
N THR A 76 -11.16 -21.29 -2.34
CA THR A 76 -10.91 -22.73 -2.12
C THR A 76 -12.12 -23.57 -2.54
N TYR A 77 -13.33 -23.10 -2.31
CA TYR A 77 -14.55 -23.74 -2.80
C TYR A 77 -14.58 -23.86 -4.35
N VAL A 78 -14.12 -22.82 -5.05
CA VAL A 78 -13.99 -22.84 -6.53
C VAL A 78 -12.94 -23.86 -6.99
N ILE A 79 -11.89 -24.10 -6.21
CA ILE A 79 -10.82 -25.06 -6.54
C ILE A 79 -11.22 -26.50 -6.20
N GLU A 80 -11.90 -26.71 -5.06
CA GLU A 80 -12.20 -28.05 -4.49
C GLU A 80 -13.33 -28.79 -5.21
N ASN A 81 -14.29 -28.09 -5.81
CA ASN A 81 -15.48 -28.68 -6.42
C ASN A 81 -15.25 -29.43 -7.75
N SER A 82 -14.00 -29.78 -8.08
CA SER A 82 -13.68 -30.54 -9.29
C SER A 82 -13.05 -31.90 -8.94
N ASN A 83 -13.87 -32.94 -8.97
CA ASN A 83 -13.45 -34.34 -8.77
C ASN A 83 -12.49 -34.87 -9.86
N ASN A 84 -12.24 -34.12 -10.94
CA ASN A 84 -11.30 -34.47 -11.99
C ASN A 84 -10.49 -33.23 -12.42
N PHE A 85 -9.33 -33.02 -11.79
CA PHE A 85 -8.41 -31.96 -12.16
C PHE A 85 -7.64 -32.33 -13.43
N ASN A 86 -8.16 -31.95 -14.59
CA ASN A 86 -7.46 -32.06 -15.86
C ASN A 86 -6.71 -30.75 -16.15
N PHE A 87 -5.39 -30.77 -16.05
CA PHE A 87 -4.53 -29.59 -16.24
C PHE A 87 -4.72 -28.92 -17.63
N PHE A 88 -5.09 -29.70 -18.65
CA PHE A 88 -5.31 -29.25 -20.02
C PHE A 88 -6.75 -28.83 -20.31
N SER A 89 -7.66 -28.94 -19.35
CA SER A 89 -9.01 -28.38 -19.49
C SER A 89 -8.96 -26.87 -19.28
N PHE A 90 -9.87 -26.13 -19.92
CA PHE A 90 -10.00 -24.69 -19.74
C PHE A 90 -10.17 -24.31 -18.27
N ASP A 91 -10.96 -25.09 -17.52
CA ASP A 91 -11.18 -24.94 -16.08
C ASP A 91 -9.88 -25.16 -15.26
N GLY A 92 -9.05 -26.14 -15.63
CA GLY A 92 -7.76 -26.39 -15.01
C GLY A 92 -6.77 -25.24 -15.22
N ILE A 93 -6.77 -24.64 -16.40
CA ILE A 93 -5.94 -23.47 -16.71
C ILE A 93 -6.38 -22.27 -15.85
N LEU A 94 -7.70 -21.98 -15.78
CA LEU A 94 -8.24 -20.89 -14.97
C LEU A 94 -7.88 -21.05 -13.48
N LYS A 95 -8.02 -22.25 -12.93
CA LYS A 95 -7.67 -22.56 -11.54
C LYS A 95 -6.17 -22.39 -11.27
N SER A 96 -5.31 -22.76 -12.20
CA SER A 96 -3.87 -22.56 -12.10
C SER A 96 -3.51 -21.08 -12.09
N PHE A 97 -4.10 -20.26 -12.96
CA PHE A 97 -3.93 -18.81 -12.97
C PHE A 97 -4.41 -18.17 -11.67
N PHE A 98 -5.54 -18.63 -11.15
CA PHE A 98 -6.10 -18.14 -9.90
C PHE A 98 -5.19 -18.45 -8.70
N SER A 99 -4.70 -19.69 -8.59
CA SER A 99 -3.78 -20.11 -7.53
C SER A 99 -2.48 -19.30 -7.55
N PHE A 100 -1.91 -19.10 -8.74
CA PHE A 100 -0.72 -18.25 -8.91
C PHE A 100 -1.00 -16.79 -8.54
N GLY A 101 -2.18 -16.27 -8.90
CA GLY A 101 -2.62 -14.93 -8.52
C GLY A 101 -2.74 -14.75 -7.01
N LEU A 102 -3.28 -15.74 -6.29
CA LEU A 102 -3.39 -15.72 -4.83
C LEU A 102 -2.01 -15.69 -4.15
N ILE A 103 -1.06 -16.50 -4.62
CA ILE A 103 0.32 -16.50 -4.10
C ILE A 103 0.94 -15.10 -4.28
N ASN A 104 0.81 -14.52 -5.47
CA ASN A 104 1.34 -13.19 -5.76
C ASN A 104 0.66 -12.11 -4.89
N LEU A 105 -0.64 -12.24 -4.64
CA LEU A 105 -1.39 -11.37 -3.75
C LEU A 105 -0.86 -11.43 -2.31
N LEU A 106 -0.61 -12.63 -1.77
CA LEU A 106 -0.03 -12.82 -0.44
C LEU A 106 1.35 -12.16 -0.31
N PHE A 107 2.20 -12.33 -1.32
CA PHE A 107 3.51 -11.64 -1.37
C PHE A 107 3.35 -10.13 -1.39
N SER A 108 2.44 -9.60 -2.20
CA SER A 108 2.17 -8.16 -2.29
C SER A 108 1.74 -7.58 -0.93
N TYR A 109 0.89 -8.29 -0.19
CA TYR A 109 0.47 -7.87 1.15
C TYR A 109 1.60 -7.93 2.17
N SER A 110 2.41 -8.98 2.13
CA SER A 110 3.56 -9.13 3.02
C SER A 110 4.57 -7.98 2.82
N ILE A 111 4.91 -7.68 1.58
CA ILE A 111 5.80 -6.57 1.23
C ILE A 111 5.23 -5.25 1.73
N ARG A 112 3.94 -4.98 1.52
CA ARG A 112 3.29 -3.76 1.98
C ARG A 112 3.38 -3.61 3.51
N TYR A 113 3.10 -4.68 4.25
CA TYR A 113 3.19 -4.67 5.71
C TYR A 113 4.60 -4.32 6.19
N ILE A 114 5.61 -4.94 5.60
CA ILE A 114 7.02 -4.65 5.93
C ILE A 114 7.37 -3.20 5.61
N LEU A 115 6.95 -2.69 4.45
CA LEU A 115 7.22 -1.30 4.05
C LEU A 115 6.58 -0.28 4.99
N ILE A 116 5.35 -0.50 5.46
CA ILE A 116 4.72 0.37 6.46
C ILE A 116 5.56 0.39 7.73
N LYS A 117 6.04 -0.76 8.22
CA LYS A 117 6.91 -0.83 9.41
C LYS A 117 8.23 -0.09 9.22
N ILE A 118 8.85 -0.22 8.05
CA ILE A 118 10.07 0.53 7.70
C ILE A 118 9.80 2.03 7.67
N LEU A 119 8.69 2.47 7.09
CA LEU A 119 8.34 3.88 7.03
C LEU A 119 8.08 4.48 8.42
N ILE A 120 7.44 3.73 9.33
CA ILE A 120 7.26 4.15 10.72
C ILE A 120 8.62 4.33 11.41
N LEU A 121 9.55 3.40 11.19
CA LEU A 121 10.91 3.51 11.74
C LEU A 121 11.68 4.70 11.17
N LEU A 122 11.45 5.05 9.91
CA LEU A 122 12.10 6.19 9.24
C LEU A 122 11.44 7.54 9.55
N PHE A 123 10.28 7.56 10.21
CA PHE A 123 9.54 8.80 10.47
C PHE A 123 10.34 9.86 11.25
N PRO A 124 11.09 9.53 12.31
CA PRO A 124 11.93 10.51 13.00
C PRO A 124 12.94 11.19 12.07
N PHE A 125 13.54 10.44 11.15
CA PHE A 125 14.49 10.97 10.17
C PHE A 125 13.78 11.86 9.13
N ALA A 126 12.57 11.47 8.70
CA ALA A 126 11.76 12.28 7.83
C ALA A 126 11.39 13.62 8.49
N LEU A 127 11.03 13.64 9.78
CA LEU A 127 10.79 14.88 10.54
C LEU A 127 12.04 15.73 10.64
N LEU A 128 13.20 15.14 10.89
CA LEU A 128 14.46 15.86 10.95
C LEU A 128 14.79 16.59 9.64
N SER A 129 14.35 16.05 8.51
CA SER A 129 14.54 16.70 7.21
C SER A 129 13.78 18.03 7.05
N LEU A 130 12.77 18.31 7.90
CA LEU A 130 12.04 19.57 7.92
C LEU A 130 12.82 20.73 8.54
N VAL A 131 13.90 20.45 9.26
CA VAL A 131 14.76 21.51 9.86
C VAL A 131 15.29 22.42 8.76
N THR A 132 15.67 21.85 7.61
CA THR A 132 16.26 22.60 6.52
C THR A 132 15.33 22.62 5.29
N THR A 133 15.20 23.78 4.67
CA THR A 133 14.35 23.95 3.47
C THR A 133 14.84 23.11 2.30
N SER A 134 16.16 22.89 2.18
CA SER A 134 16.76 22.10 1.09
C SER A 134 16.47 20.60 1.21
N THR A 135 16.21 20.07 2.40
CA THR A 135 15.92 18.65 2.63
C THR A 135 14.44 18.34 2.86
N SER A 136 13.58 19.36 2.91
CA SER A 136 12.14 19.20 3.17
C SER A 136 11.42 18.30 2.16
N TRP A 137 11.98 18.11 0.96
CA TRP A 137 11.46 17.20 -0.05
C TRP A 137 11.45 15.73 0.43
N ILE A 138 12.36 15.34 1.33
CA ILE A 138 12.43 14.00 1.92
C ILE A 138 11.15 13.73 2.73
N PHE A 139 10.75 14.67 3.59
CA PHE A 139 9.51 14.55 4.35
C PHE A 139 8.29 14.46 3.42
N LYS A 140 8.22 15.32 2.40
CA LYS A 140 7.10 15.29 1.43
C LYS A 140 7.01 13.95 0.71
N SER A 141 8.16 13.39 0.31
CA SER A 141 8.22 12.08 -0.35
C SER A 141 7.81 10.96 0.61
N TRP A 142 8.31 10.99 1.85
CA TRP A 142 7.94 10.04 2.90
C TRP A 142 6.43 10.07 3.18
N PHE A 143 5.88 11.26 3.40
CA PHE A 143 4.48 11.47 3.68
C PHE A 143 3.58 10.92 2.57
N ARG A 144 3.90 11.26 1.32
CA ARG A 144 3.17 10.75 0.14
C ARG A 144 3.22 9.23 0.06
N THR A 145 4.38 8.63 0.28
CA THR A 145 4.55 7.18 0.23
C THR A 145 3.78 6.49 1.36
N PHE A 146 3.85 7.02 2.57
CA PHE A 146 3.15 6.50 3.74
C PHE A 146 1.63 6.53 3.53
N PHE A 147 1.09 7.67 3.12
CA PHE A 147 -0.34 7.78 2.80
C PHE A 147 -0.76 6.87 1.65
N SER A 148 0.04 6.75 0.60
CA SER A 148 -0.25 5.85 -0.52
C SER A 148 -0.42 4.41 -0.05
N LEU A 149 0.48 3.92 0.80
CA LEU A 149 0.43 2.54 1.32
C LEU A 149 -0.78 2.30 2.25
N ILE A 150 -1.17 3.30 3.02
CA ILE A 150 -2.33 3.21 3.90
C ILE A 150 -3.63 3.23 3.09
N PHE A 151 -3.74 4.11 2.10
CA PHE A 151 -4.93 4.18 1.24
C PHE A 151 -5.20 2.90 0.45
N VAL A 152 -4.16 2.12 0.14
CA VAL A 152 -4.33 0.79 -0.47
C VAL A 152 -5.24 -0.11 0.37
N GLN A 153 -5.21 -0.02 1.70
CA GLN A 153 -6.08 -0.84 2.58
C GLN A 153 -7.56 -0.52 2.36
N ILE A 154 -7.90 0.76 2.28
CA ILE A 154 -9.26 1.22 2.00
C ILE A 154 -9.70 0.75 0.61
N PHE A 155 -8.84 0.91 -0.39
CA PHE A 155 -9.11 0.48 -1.76
C PHE A 155 -9.40 -1.03 -1.86
N ILE A 156 -8.65 -1.85 -1.14
CA ILE A 156 -8.86 -3.30 -1.07
C ILE A 156 -10.26 -3.64 -0.59
N ILE A 157 -10.74 -2.96 0.46
CA ILE A 157 -12.08 -3.20 0.99
C ILE A 157 -13.14 -2.82 -0.02
N PHE A 158 -12.99 -1.70 -0.72
CA PHE A 158 -13.91 -1.34 -1.80
C PHE A 158 -13.97 -2.40 -2.90
N VAL A 159 -12.83 -2.93 -3.32
CA VAL A 159 -12.78 -4.00 -4.34
C VAL A 159 -13.46 -5.27 -3.84
N LEU A 160 -13.29 -5.63 -2.55
CA LEU A 160 -13.96 -6.79 -1.95
C LEU A 160 -15.47 -6.60 -1.84
N ILE A 161 -15.93 -5.40 -1.43
CA ILE A 161 -17.37 -5.08 -1.38
C ILE A 161 -17.98 -5.20 -2.78
N LEU A 162 -17.32 -4.67 -3.81
CA LEU A 162 -17.74 -4.80 -5.19
C LEU A 162 -17.87 -6.28 -5.61
N LEU A 163 -16.87 -7.09 -5.33
CA LEU A 163 -16.90 -8.52 -5.67
C LEU A 163 -18.08 -9.23 -5.02
N PHE A 164 -18.26 -9.05 -3.71
CA PHE A 164 -19.31 -9.74 -2.97
C PHE A 164 -20.72 -9.19 -3.28
N SER A 165 -20.82 -7.94 -3.74
CA SER A 165 -22.09 -7.31 -4.19
C SER A 165 -22.60 -7.91 -5.50
N LEU A 166 -21.74 -8.45 -6.34
CA LEU A 166 -22.14 -9.02 -7.64
C LEU A 166 -22.96 -10.31 -7.52
N ASN A 167 -23.16 -10.85 -6.31
CA ASN A 167 -23.98 -12.02 -6.00
C ASN A 167 -23.78 -13.20 -6.96
N ILE A 168 -22.54 -13.49 -7.29
CA ILE A 168 -22.10 -14.36 -8.36
C ILE A 168 -22.20 -15.83 -7.93
N ASN A 169 -22.91 -16.67 -8.68
CA ASN A 169 -22.94 -18.11 -8.49
C ASN A 169 -21.60 -18.72 -8.89
N THR A 170 -20.97 -19.47 -8.00
CA THR A 170 -19.62 -20.04 -8.19
C THR A 170 -19.53 -21.08 -9.30
N SER A 171 -20.66 -21.54 -9.84
CA SER A 171 -20.73 -22.49 -10.95
C SER A 171 -20.57 -21.86 -12.34
N ASP A 172 -20.77 -20.53 -12.46
CA ASP A 172 -20.77 -19.87 -13.74
C ASP A 172 -19.35 -19.42 -14.14
N MET A 173 -19.01 -19.59 -15.42
CA MET A 173 -17.71 -19.20 -15.98
C MET A 173 -17.41 -17.71 -15.78
N PHE A 174 -18.42 -16.84 -15.90
CA PHE A 174 -18.31 -15.41 -15.63
C PHE A 174 -17.90 -15.12 -14.18
N SER A 175 -18.40 -15.92 -13.25
CA SER A 175 -18.06 -15.89 -11.84
C SER A 175 -16.58 -16.15 -11.60
N GLN A 176 -16.06 -17.23 -12.15
CA GLN A 176 -14.64 -17.61 -12.02
C GLN A 176 -13.72 -16.51 -12.58
N ILE A 177 -14.06 -15.97 -13.77
CA ILE A 177 -13.31 -14.88 -14.38
C ILE A 177 -13.34 -13.61 -13.49
N SER A 178 -14.48 -13.29 -12.89
CA SER A 178 -14.62 -12.14 -11.97
C SER A 178 -13.75 -12.28 -10.71
N TYR A 179 -13.68 -13.48 -10.14
CA TYR A 179 -12.77 -13.75 -9.02
C TYR A 179 -11.30 -13.59 -9.40
N ILE A 180 -10.90 -14.14 -10.56
CA ILE A 180 -9.53 -14.02 -11.08
C ILE A 180 -9.19 -12.54 -11.33
N SER A 181 -10.08 -11.80 -11.95
CA SER A 181 -9.91 -10.37 -12.23
C SER A 181 -9.77 -9.57 -10.94
N THR A 182 -10.56 -9.90 -9.91
CA THR A 182 -10.48 -9.26 -8.60
C THR A 182 -9.13 -9.50 -7.93
N VAL A 183 -8.63 -10.74 -7.93
CA VAL A 183 -7.28 -11.06 -7.41
C VAL A 183 -6.21 -10.27 -8.15
N PHE A 184 -6.36 -10.11 -9.46
CA PHE A 184 -5.43 -9.34 -10.27
C PHE A 184 -5.46 -7.83 -9.94
N ILE A 185 -6.66 -7.26 -9.78
CA ILE A 185 -6.86 -5.86 -9.35
C ILE A 185 -6.26 -5.65 -7.96
N LEU A 186 -6.50 -6.57 -7.01
CA LEU A 186 -5.94 -6.49 -5.66
C LEU A 186 -4.42 -6.56 -5.65
N THR A 187 -3.81 -7.38 -6.50
CA THR A 187 -2.35 -7.46 -6.66
C THR A 187 -1.79 -6.15 -7.20
N LYS A 188 -2.51 -5.49 -8.12
CA LYS A 188 -2.12 -4.21 -8.73
C LYS A 188 -2.60 -2.97 -7.95
N SER A 189 -3.32 -3.15 -6.85
CA SER A 189 -3.91 -2.05 -6.06
C SER A 189 -2.88 -1.00 -5.64
N ASN A 190 -1.67 -1.44 -5.32
CA ASN A 190 -0.58 -0.55 -4.93
C ASN A 190 -0.11 0.37 -6.07
N SER A 191 -0.08 -0.14 -7.32
CA SER A 191 0.23 0.64 -8.51
C SER A 191 -0.83 1.70 -8.79
N TYR A 192 -2.11 1.32 -8.73
CA TYR A 192 -3.22 2.24 -8.99
C TYR A 192 -3.27 3.38 -7.97
N ILE A 193 -3.14 3.07 -6.69
CA ILE A 193 -3.13 4.10 -5.64
C ILE A 193 -1.89 5.00 -5.76
N LYS A 194 -0.75 4.44 -6.15
CA LYS A 194 0.46 5.24 -6.42
C LYS A 194 0.23 6.24 -7.56
N GLU A 195 -0.36 5.81 -8.66
CA GLU A 195 -0.64 6.69 -9.79
C GLU A 195 -1.58 7.82 -9.37
N LEU A 196 -2.58 7.54 -8.53
CA LEU A 196 -3.50 8.54 -8.00
C LEU A 196 -2.83 9.52 -7.04
N LEU A 197 -1.98 9.04 -6.14
CA LEU A 197 -1.36 9.85 -5.07
C LEU A 197 0.08 10.27 -5.38
N GLY A 198 0.68 9.76 -6.44
CA GLY A 198 2.06 10.04 -6.83
C GLY A 198 3.12 9.46 -5.89
N GLY A 199 2.83 8.33 -5.24
CA GLY A 199 3.76 7.62 -4.36
C GLY A 199 4.80 6.76 -5.12
N ILE A 200 5.62 5.99 -4.35
CA ILE A 200 6.59 5.04 -4.91
C ILE A 200 5.90 3.70 -5.19
N SER A 201 6.08 3.09 -6.37
CA SER A 201 5.53 1.77 -6.65
C SER A 201 6.35 0.68 -5.94
N THR A 202 5.64 -0.21 -5.30
CA THR A 202 6.21 -1.41 -4.69
C THR A 202 5.96 -2.66 -5.55
N ASP A 203 5.48 -2.46 -6.77
CA ASP A 203 5.30 -3.56 -7.69
C ASP A 203 6.65 -4.16 -8.03
N LEU A 204 6.82 -5.42 -7.68
CA LEU A 204 7.88 -6.26 -8.22
C LEU A 204 7.53 -6.49 -9.70
N ASN A 205 7.95 -5.54 -10.56
CA ASN A 205 7.99 -5.80 -11.99
C ASN A 205 9.06 -6.90 -12.19
N TYR A 206 8.65 -8.15 -12.08
CA TYR A 206 9.39 -9.25 -12.64
C TYR A 206 9.37 -9.07 -14.16
N ASN A 207 10.30 -8.27 -14.66
CA ASN A 207 10.58 -8.20 -16.08
C ASN A 207 11.25 -9.54 -16.46
N ILE A 208 10.40 -10.55 -16.67
CA ILE A 208 10.80 -11.88 -17.17
C ILE A 208 11.60 -11.72 -18.49
N LEU A 209 11.41 -10.62 -19.20
CA LEU A 209 12.16 -10.28 -20.42
C LEU A 209 13.64 -9.94 -20.16
N ASN A 210 14.03 -9.55 -18.95
CA ASN A 210 15.44 -9.28 -18.63
C ASN A 210 16.25 -10.55 -18.36
N PHE A 211 15.60 -11.68 -18.05
CA PHE A 211 16.29 -12.97 -17.94
C PHE A 211 16.90 -13.41 -19.26
N LYS A 212 16.32 -13.00 -20.40
CA LYS A 212 16.84 -13.35 -21.72
C LYS A 212 18.18 -12.67 -22.06
N ASN A 213 18.51 -11.58 -21.38
CA ASN A 213 19.77 -10.84 -21.58
C ASN A 213 20.90 -11.29 -20.66
N LEU A 214 20.64 -12.14 -19.67
CA LEU A 214 21.64 -12.71 -18.77
C LEU A 214 22.30 -14.01 -19.33
N PHE A 215 21.71 -14.58 -20.42
CA PHE A 215 22.19 -15.79 -21.08
C PHE A 215 22.69 -15.54 -22.51
N LYS A 216 23.13 -14.31 -22.79
CA LYS A 216 23.80 -13.97 -24.06
C LYS A 216 25.27 -13.67 -23.86
#